data_ed39e0678b15d7b66b1f4645b61c70ce
#
_entry.id   ed39e0678b15d7b66b1f4645b61c70ce
#
_cell.length_a   1.000
_cell.length_b   1.000
_cell.length_c   1.000
_cell.angle_alpha   90.00
_cell.angle_beta   90.00
_cell.angle_gamma   90.00
#
_symmetry.space_group_name_H-M   'P 1'
#
loop_
_entity.id
_entity.type
_entity.pdbx_description
1 polymer ?
#
loop_
_entity_poly.entity_id
_entity_poly.type
_entity_poly.pdbx_seq_one_letter_code
_entity_poly.pdbx_strand_id
1 'polypeptide(L)'
;MFKPYGVITPVLTALDENENFNKDAYQKFIDHLIKSGVHGIFSLGTNGEFYAFSFEEKLEIIKAAVEAVDGRVPVYAGTGCVTTKETVELSKAVEALGGVDCLSVISPYFTAITQDDLYRHYSAVAKAVNLPILLYNIPARTGNNIAFTTVKKLAEFDNIIGIKDSSGNFDNTLKYIENTDPRLHVLAGSDSLILWTLKAGGSGAISGCSNVFPELMVSIYELFKKGDFEAANEAQKKIRPFRNVMQ
;
A
#
# COMPACT_ATOMS: atom_id res chain seq x y z
N MET A 1 -14.94 -3.60 11.19
CA MET A 1 -14.32 -3.63 9.86
C MET A 1 -12.94 -2.99 9.97
N PHE A 2 -11.92 -3.57 9.39
CA PHE A 2 -10.54 -3.03 9.37
C PHE A 2 -10.51 -1.65 8.69
N LYS A 3 -9.75 -0.71 9.28
CA LYS A 3 -9.64 0.66 8.76
C LYS A 3 -8.16 1.01 8.60
N PRO A 4 -7.66 1.14 7.37
CA PRO A 4 -6.29 1.59 7.15
C PRO A 4 -6.13 3.07 7.53
N TYR A 5 -5.05 3.40 8.24
CA TYR A 5 -4.76 4.76 8.68
C TYR A 5 -3.26 5.00 8.88
N GLY A 6 -2.89 6.24 9.00
CA GLY A 6 -1.54 6.63 9.39
C GLY A 6 -0.49 6.44 8.28
N VAL A 7 0.74 6.22 8.65
CA VAL A 7 1.87 5.98 7.75
C VAL A 7 2.19 4.50 7.74
N ILE A 8 1.97 3.85 6.59
CA ILE A 8 2.24 2.45 6.33
C ILE A 8 3.51 2.39 5.48
N THR A 9 4.50 1.60 5.90
CA THR A 9 5.76 1.48 5.17
C THR A 9 5.72 0.31 4.19
N PRO A 10 5.84 0.56 2.86
CA PRO A 10 6.06 -0.50 1.88
C PRO A 10 7.52 -0.95 2.00
N VAL A 11 7.76 -1.90 2.91
CA VAL A 11 9.07 -2.32 3.35
C VAL A 11 9.91 -2.88 2.20
N LEU A 12 11.20 -2.49 2.17
CA LEU A 12 12.19 -3.03 1.24
C LEU A 12 12.46 -4.50 1.58
N THR A 13 12.56 -5.35 0.57
CA THR A 13 12.96 -6.76 0.76
C THR A 13 14.47 -6.83 0.86
N ALA A 14 14.99 -7.32 1.99
CA ALA A 14 16.42 -7.49 2.18
C ALA A 14 16.90 -8.74 1.44
N LEU A 15 17.97 -8.60 0.66
CA LEU A 15 18.62 -9.69 -0.06
C LEU A 15 20.05 -9.87 0.45
N ASP A 16 20.61 -11.06 0.26
CA ASP A 16 22.03 -11.33 0.46
C ASP A 16 22.85 -11.00 -0.81
N GLU A 17 24.15 -11.25 -0.77
CA GLU A 17 25.06 -11.02 -1.91
C GLU A 17 24.80 -11.91 -3.13
N ASN A 18 24.02 -12.98 -2.94
CA ASN A 18 23.60 -13.92 -4.00
C ASN A 18 22.16 -13.67 -4.45
N GLU A 19 21.57 -12.51 -4.10
CA GLU A 19 20.20 -12.12 -4.39
C GLU A 19 19.11 -13.01 -3.74
N ASN A 20 19.46 -13.82 -2.74
CA ASN A 20 18.49 -14.60 -1.98
C ASN A 20 17.86 -13.76 -0.86
N PHE A 21 16.63 -14.09 -0.49
CA PHE A 21 15.93 -13.42 0.61
C PHE A 21 16.68 -13.56 1.94
N ASN A 22 17.05 -12.43 2.52
CA ASN A 22 17.70 -12.36 3.83
C ASN A 22 16.67 -12.09 4.93
N LYS A 23 16.10 -13.18 5.46
CA LYS A 23 15.06 -13.13 6.47
C LYS A 23 15.46 -12.33 7.71
N ASP A 24 16.67 -12.56 8.24
CA ASP A 24 17.14 -11.93 9.47
C ASP A 24 17.27 -10.40 9.31
N ALA A 25 17.86 -9.95 8.21
CA ALA A 25 17.97 -8.52 7.91
C ALA A 25 16.59 -7.88 7.70
N TYR A 26 15.69 -8.58 7.01
CA TYR A 26 14.33 -8.13 6.77
C TYR A 26 13.53 -7.96 8.07
N GLN A 27 13.59 -8.93 8.97
CA GLN A 27 12.90 -8.88 10.26
C GLN A 27 13.46 -7.78 11.18
N LYS A 28 14.79 -7.61 11.23
CA LYS A 28 15.43 -6.50 11.97
C LYS A 28 15.01 -5.14 11.42
N PHE A 29 14.89 -5.02 10.10
CA PHE A 29 14.45 -3.78 9.48
C PHE A 29 12.99 -3.46 9.81
N ILE A 30 12.10 -4.44 9.76
CA ILE A 30 10.69 -4.28 10.19
C ILE A 30 10.62 -3.84 11.67
N ASP A 31 11.40 -4.47 12.54
CA ASP A 31 11.45 -4.10 13.96
C ASP A 31 11.91 -2.64 14.17
N HIS A 32 12.92 -2.19 13.42
CA HIS A 32 13.36 -0.78 13.40
C HIS A 32 12.22 0.15 12.97
N LEU A 33 11.52 -0.15 11.89
CA LEU A 33 10.41 0.67 11.39
C LEU A 33 9.27 0.79 12.42
N ILE A 34 8.90 -0.32 13.05
CA ILE A 34 7.87 -0.33 14.10
C ILE A 34 8.29 0.50 15.31
N LYS A 35 9.56 0.38 15.76
CA LYS A 35 10.11 1.21 16.86
C LYS A 35 10.14 2.69 16.52
N SER A 36 10.27 3.04 15.25
CA SER A 36 10.19 4.42 14.74
C SER A 36 8.75 4.95 14.62
N GLY A 37 7.75 4.14 14.99
CA GLY A 37 6.36 4.56 15.14
C GLY A 37 5.50 4.45 13.88
N VAL A 38 5.90 3.68 12.86
CA VAL A 38 5.05 3.47 11.69
C VAL A 38 3.76 2.74 12.06
N HIS A 39 2.67 3.05 11.36
CA HIS A 39 1.33 2.55 11.67
C HIS A 39 0.97 1.24 10.99
N GLY A 40 1.86 0.71 10.17
CA GLY A 40 1.67 -0.57 9.48
C GLY A 40 2.85 -0.93 8.61
N ILE A 41 2.98 -2.21 8.31
CA ILE A 41 4.00 -2.78 7.41
C ILE A 41 3.31 -3.32 6.16
N PHE A 42 3.78 -2.92 5.00
CA PHE A 42 3.31 -3.42 3.72
C PHE A 42 4.41 -4.24 3.04
N SER A 43 4.31 -5.56 3.15
CA SER A 43 5.20 -6.53 2.52
C SER A 43 4.87 -6.71 1.04
N LEU A 44 5.88 -6.84 0.20
CA LEU A 44 5.76 -7.05 -1.26
C LEU A 44 4.97 -5.95 -1.98
N GLY A 45 5.19 -4.69 -1.57
CA GLY A 45 4.86 -3.54 -2.39
C GLY A 45 5.86 -3.36 -3.55
N THR A 46 5.69 -2.32 -4.36
CA THR A 46 6.63 -1.99 -5.46
C THR A 46 8.06 -1.76 -4.94
N ASN A 47 8.22 -1.11 -3.79
CA ASN A 47 9.52 -0.91 -3.14
C ASN A 47 10.15 -2.23 -2.63
N GLY A 48 9.33 -3.21 -2.29
CA GLY A 48 9.76 -4.54 -1.91
C GLY A 48 10.00 -5.48 -3.11
N GLU A 49 10.03 -4.94 -4.33
CA GLU A 49 10.38 -5.66 -5.57
C GLU A 49 9.56 -6.94 -5.82
N PHE A 50 8.26 -6.90 -5.47
CA PHE A 50 7.35 -8.06 -5.52
C PHE A 50 7.38 -8.83 -6.85
N TYR A 51 7.70 -8.16 -7.94
CA TYR A 51 7.75 -8.72 -9.29
C TYR A 51 8.97 -9.61 -9.55
N ALA A 52 10.00 -9.54 -8.69
CA ALA A 52 11.26 -10.30 -8.82
C ALA A 52 11.21 -11.70 -8.17
N PHE A 53 10.17 -11.99 -7.38
CA PHE A 53 10.07 -13.20 -6.59
C PHE A 53 9.07 -14.21 -7.17
N SER A 54 9.38 -15.50 -7.04
CA SER A 54 8.48 -16.60 -7.31
C SER A 54 7.28 -16.62 -6.34
N PHE A 55 6.30 -17.45 -6.61
CA PHE A 55 5.13 -17.61 -5.75
C PHE A 55 5.50 -18.06 -4.33
N GLU A 56 6.40 -19.02 -4.23
CA GLU A 56 6.87 -19.60 -2.97
C GLU A 56 7.66 -18.58 -2.15
N GLU A 57 8.58 -17.85 -2.78
CA GLU A 57 9.35 -16.78 -2.14
C GLU A 57 8.44 -15.66 -1.63
N LYS A 58 7.41 -15.28 -2.38
CA LYS A 58 6.43 -14.29 -1.90
C LYS A 58 5.74 -14.75 -0.62
N LEU A 59 5.35 -16.00 -0.53
CA LEU A 59 4.75 -16.54 0.69
C LEU A 59 5.73 -16.56 1.86
N GLU A 60 6.99 -16.91 1.62
CA GLU A 60 8.04 -16.89 2.63
C GLU A 60 8.28 -15.47 3.15
N ILE A 61 8.41 -14.47 2.25
CA ILE A 61 8.63 -13.07 2.62
C ILE A 61 7.45 -12.51 3.42
N ILE A 62 6.20 -12.79 3.01
CA ILE A 62 5.01 -12.34 3.74
C ILE A 62 4.95 -13.00 5.12
N LYS A 63 5.24 -14.31 5.22
CA LYS A 63 5.30 -15.02 6.50
C LYS A 63 6.35 -14.41 7.42
N ALA A 64 7.53 -14.10 6.90
CA ALA A 64 8.60 -13.45 7.67
C ALA A 64 8.17 -12.05 8.18
N ALA A 65 7.39 -11.29 7.38
CA ALA A 65 6.83 -10.01 7.81
C ALA A 65 5.81 -10.21 8.95
N VAL A 66 4.89 -11.16 8.83
CA VAL A 66 3.90 -11.48 9.88
C VAL A 66 4.60 -11.87 11.19
N GLU A 67 5.61 -12.74 11.13
CA GLU A 67 6.41 -13.16 12.28
C GLU A 67 7.14 -11.96 12.92
N ALA A 68 7.75 -11.09 12.10
CA ALA A 68 8.47 -9.93 12.61
C ALA A 68 7.54 -8.88 13.23
N VAL A 69 6.37 -8.69 12.66
CA VAL A 69 5.40 -7.71 13.17
C VAL A 69 4.79 -8.18 14.50
N ASP A 70 4.53 -9.47 14.67
CA ASP A 70 4.01 -10.07 15.91
C ASP A 70 2.81 -9.32 16.50
N GLY A 71 1.85 -8.94 15.65
CA GLY A 71 0.63 -8.24 16.04
C GLY A 71 0.81 -6.79 16.53
N ARG A 72 2.02 -6.22 16.48
CA ARG A 72 2.31 -4.85 16.96
C ARG A 72 1.68 -3.76 16.11
N VAL A 73 1.57 -3.98 14.81
CA VAL A 73 0.94 -3.08 13.84
C VAL A 73 0.27 -3.94 12.75
N PRO A 74 -0.68 -3.39 11.97
CA PRO A 74 -1.26 -4.12 10.85
C PRO A 74 -0.25 -4.53 9.77
N VAL A 75 -0.43 -5.74 9.22
CA VAL A 75 0.32 -6.27 8.09
C VAL A 75 -0.52 -6.18 6.81
N TYR A 76 0.02 -5.50 5.81
CA TYR A 76 -0.50 -5.45 4.45
C TYR A 76 0.36 -6.34 3.57
N ALA A 77 -0.26 -7.13 2.69
CA ALA A 77 0.46 -8.00 1.75
C ALA A 77 0.15 -7.65 0.29
N GLY A 78 1.17 -7.50 -0.53
CA GLY A 78 1.05 -7.33 -1.98
C GLY A 78 0.76 -8.65 -2.66
N THR A 79 -0.42 -8.79 -3.27
CA THR A 79 -0.82 -10.03 -3.96
C THR A 79 -1.16 -9.82 -5.43
N GLY A 80 -1.08 -8.58 -5.95
CA GLY A 80 -1.34 -8.31 -7.36
C GLY A 80 -0.28 -8.92 -8.28
N CYS A 81 -0.74 -9.63 -9.30
CA CYS A 81 0.07 -10.24 -10.35
C CYS A 81 -0.38 -9.74 -11.73
N VAL A 82 0.32 -10.17 -12.79
CA VAL A 82 -0.07 -9.82 -14.18
C VAL A 82 -1.43 -10.37 -14.53
N THR A 83 -1.74 -11.60 -14.10
CA THR A 83 -3.01 -12.27 -14.43
C THR A 83 -3.98 -12.30 -13.24
N THR A 84 -5.27 -12.33 -13.54
CA THR A 84 -6.31 -12.48 -12.52
C THR A 84 -6.19 -13.83 -11.80
N LYS A 85 -5.85 -14.89 -12.53
CA LYS A 85 -5.68 -16.24 -11.96
C LYS A 85 -4.60 -16.26 -10.89
N GLU A 86 -3.39 -15.79 -11.21
CA GLU A 86 -2.27 -15.73 -10.25
C GLU A 86 -2.57 -14.82 -9.06
N THR A 87 -3.22 -13.66 -9.30
CA THR A 87 -3.64 -12.74 -8.22
C THR A 87 -4.59 -13.43 -7.25
N VAL A 88 -5.58 -14.18 -7.75
CA VAL A 88 -6.54 -14.94 -6.93
C VAL A 88 -5.83 -16.07 -6.17
N GLU A 89 -4.96 -16.83 -6.82
CA GLU A 89 -4.22 -17.93 -6.21
C GLU A 89 -3.32 -17.43 -5.07
N LEU A 90 -2.55 -16.36 -5.32
CA LEU A 90 -1.68 -15.76 -4.32
C LEU A 90 -2.49 -15.16 -3.15
N SER A 91 -3.60 -14.47 -3.45
CA SER A 91 -4.46 -13.87 -2.42
C SER A 91 -5.05 -14.93 -1.49
N LYS A 92 -5.50 -16.06 -2.03
CA LYS A 92 -5.99 -17.20 -1.23
C LYS A 92 -4.88 -17.84 -0.38
N ALA A 93 -3.70 -18.02 -0.95
CA ALA A 93 -2.57 -18.58 -0.22
C ALA A 93 -2.13 -17.68 0.94
N VAL A 94 -2.12 -16.35 0.72
CA VAL A 94 -1.82 -15.36 1.76
C VAL A 94 -2.91 -15.33 2.84
N GLU A 95 -4.19 -15.43 2.48
CA GLU A 95 -5.28 -15.55 3.46
C GLU A 95 -5.11 -16.81 4.32
N ALA A 96 -4.74 -17.92 3.71
CA ALA A 96 -4.52 -19.18 4.41
C ALA A 96 -3.29 -19.17 5.35
N LEU A 97 -2.28 -18.33 5.08
CA LEU A 97 -1.14 -18.14 5.99
C LEU A 97 -1.57 -17.59 7.36
N GLY A 98 -2.59 -16.74 7.39
CA GLY A 98 -3.00 -16.01 8.59
C GLY A 98 -2.05 -14.86 8.96
N GLY A 99 -2.49 -13.99 9.86
CA GLY A 99 -1.71 -12.87 10.38
C GLY A 99 -1.56 -11.67 9.44
N VAL A 100 -2.16 -11.71 8.23
CA VAL A 100 -2.27 -10.57 7.33
C VAL A 100 -3.63 -9.90 7.55
N ASP A 101 -3.64 -8.58 7.73
CA ASP A 101 -4.84 -7.80 8.00
C ASP A 101 -5.50 -7.25 6.73
N CYS A 102 -4.73 -7.03 5.66
CA CYS A 102 -5.22 -6.45 4.42
C CYS A 102 -4.37 -6.86 3.21
N LEU A 103 -5.04 -7.17 2.12
CA LEU A 103 -4.38 -7.36 0.82
C LEU A 103 -4.25 -6.01 0.11
N SER A 104 -3.09 -5.72 -0.46
CA SER A 104 -2.91 -4.58 -1.36
C SER A 104 -2.71 -5.10 -2.78
N VAL A 105 -3.71 -4.89 -3.63
CA VAL A 105 -3.73 -5.48 -4.97
C VAL A 105 -3.43 -4.39 -6.00
N ILE A 106 -2.23 -4.43 -6.58
CA ILE A 106 -1.85 -3.57 -7.71
C ILE A 106 -2.66 -3.98 -8.94
N SER A 107 -3.05 -3.00 -9.78
CA SER A 107 -3.69 -3.30 -11.06
C SER A 107 -2.78 -4.17 -11.94
N PRO A 108 -3.33 -5.02 -12.82
CA PRO A 108 -2.53 -5.73 -13.82
C PRO A 108 -1.59 -4.77 -14.54
N TYR A 109 -0.39 -5.23 -14.82
CA TYR A 109 0.69 -4.43 -15.39
C TYR A 109 1.24 -5.09 -16.65
N PHE A 110 2.15 -4.42 -17.35
CA PHE A 110 2.76 -4.82 -18.61
C PHE A 110 1.88 -4.59 -19.84
N THR A 111 0.57 -4.80 -19.77
CA THR A 111 -0.36 -4.58 -20.89
C THR A 111 -1.44 -3.56 -20.51
N ALA A 112 -1.89 -2.79 -21.50
CA ALA A 112 -3.03 -1.90 -21.32
C ALA A 112 -4.33 -2.71 -21.29
N ILE A 113 -5.19 -2.41 -20.31
CA ILE A 113 -6.48 -3.07 -20.12
C ILE A 113 -7.59 -2.02 -19.94
N THR A 114 -8.83 -2.42 -20.22
CA THR A 114 -9.99 -1.54 -20.08
C THR A 114 -10.45 -1.41 -18.63
N GLN A 115 -11.32 -0.43 -18.34
CA GLN A 115 -11.94 -0.29 -17.02
C GLN A 115 -12.87 -1.48 -16.70
N ASP A 116 -13.49 -2.09 -17.69
CA ASP A 116 -14.29 -3.30 -17.50
C ASP A 116 -13.42 -4.51 -17.14
N ASP A 117 -12.21 -4.63 -17.71
CA ASP A 117 -11.26 -5.68 -17.35
C ASP A 117 -10.73 -5.46 -15.93
N LEU A 118 -10.43 -4.21 -15.53
CA LEU A 118 -10.07 -3.86 -14.15
C LEU A 118 -11.19 -4.25 -13.18
N TYR A 119 -12.44 -3.91 -13.51
CA TYR A 119 -13.59 -4.29 -12.69
C TYR A 119 -13.72 -5.81 -12.54
N ARG A 120 -13.60 -6.56 -13.65
CA ARG A 120 -13.65 -8.04 -13.62
C ARG A 120 -12.51 -8.63 -12.81
N HIS A 121 -11.29 -8.10 -12.98
CA HIS A 121 -10.12 -8.52 -12.22
C HIS A 121 -10.33 -8.39 -10.71
N TYR A 122 -10.61 -7.17 -10.24
CA TYR A 122 -10.81 -6.92 -8.81
C TYR A 122 -12.05 -7.61 -8.23
N SER A 123 -13.12 -7.72 -9.01
CA SER A 123 -14.32 -8.48 -8.60
C SER A 123 -14.01 -9.97 -8.39
N ALA A 124 -13.15 -10.55 -9.23
CA ALA A 124 -12.73 -11.95 -9.07
C ALA A 124 -11.91 -12.14 -7.79
N VAL A 125 -10.99 -11.21 -7.49
CA VAL A 125 -10.22 -11.25 -6.24
C VAL A 125 -11.13 -11.07 -5.03
N ALA A 126 -12.02 -10.07 -5.04
CA ALA A 126 -12.93 -9.77 -3.94
C ALA A 126 -13.85 -10.96 -3.59
N LYS A 127 -14.30 -11.71 -4.62
CA LYS A 127 -15.12 -12.91 -4.43
C LYS A 127 -14.34 -14.12 -3.92
N ALA A 128 -13.02 -14.11 -4.06
CA ALA A 128 -12.17 -15.27 -3.79
C ALA A 128 -11.64 -15.32 -2.35
N VAL A 129 -11.64 -14.18 -1.64
CA VAL A 129 -11.10 -14.03 -0.28
C VAL A 129 -12.05 -13.23 0.61
N ASN A 130 -11.90 -13.39 1.93
CA ASN A 130 -12.63 -12.60 2.93
C ASN A 130 -11.79 -11.45 3.50
N LEU A 131 -10.47 -11.47 3.32
CA LEU A 131 -9.59 -10.42 3.79
C LEU A 131 -9.95 -9.07 3.16
N PRO A 132 -9.79 -7.97 3.91
CA PRO A 132 -9.89 -6.62 3.37
C PRO A 132 -8.94 -6.39 2.21
N ILE A 133 -9.41 -5.69 1.17
CA ILE A 133 -8.65 -5.39 -0.04
C ILE A 133 -8.48 -3.89 -0.20
N LEU A 134 -7.26 -3.45 -0.33
CA LEU A 134 -6.88 -2.12 -0.75
C LEU A 134 -6.47 -2.14 -2.23
N LEU A 135 -7.22 -1.47 -3.08
CA LEU A 135 -6.87 -1.29 -4.49
C LEU A 135 -5.57 -0.50 -4.58
N TYR A 136 -4.69 -0.83 -5.53
CA TYR A 136 -3.45 -0.10 -5.70
C TYR A 136 -3.32 0.47 -7.11
N ASN A 137 -3.46 1.79 -7.21
CA ASN A 137 -3.33 2.57 -8.44
C ASN A 137 -1.93 3.18 -8.57
N ILE A 138 -1.17 2.74 -9.58
CA ILE A 138 0.16 3.28 -9.91
C ILE A 138 0.38 3.29 -11.44
N PRO A 139 -0.30 4.17 -12.18
CA PRO A 139 -0.30 4.15 -13.64
C PRO A 139 1.09 4.31 -14.27
N ALA A 140 2.03 4.99 -13.60
CA ALA A 140 3.40 5.14 -14.08
C ALA A 140 4.18 3.79 -14.16
N ARG A 141 3.73 2.75 -13.44
CA ARG A 141 4.37 1.42 -13.44
C ARG A 141 3.51 0.37 -14.14
N THR A 142 2.20 0.51 -14.06
CA THR A 142 1.29 -0.49 -14.63
C THR A 142 0.81 -0.16 -16.05
N GLY A 143 0.90 1.11 -16.45
CA GLY A 143 0.26 1.62 -17.67
C GLY A 143 -1.26 1.79 -17.54
N ASN A 144 -1.85 1.41 -16.40
CA ASN A 144 -3.29 1.37 -16.18
C ASN A 144 -3.68 2.28 -15.01
N ASN A 145 -4.58 3.23 -15.24
CA ASN A 145 -5.20 4.03 -14.19
C ASN A 145 -6.57 3.45 -13.84
N ILE A 146 -6.86 3.28 -12.55
CA ILE A 146 -8.18 2.85 -12.07
C ILE A 146 -9.06 4.10 -11.99
N ALA A 147 -10.04 4.23 -12.86
CA ALA A 147 -10.95 5.38 -12.83
C ALA A 147 -11.79 5.38 -11.54
N PHE A 148 -12.13 6.58 -11.03
CA PHE A 148 -12.99 6.69 -9.84
C PHE A 148 -14.36 6.00 -10.03
N THR A 149 -14.89 5.98 -11.25
CA THR A 149 -16.13 5.28 -11.59
C THR A 149 -16.00 3.77 -11.41
N THR A 150 -14.84 3.20 -11.72
CA THR A 150 -14.53 1.78 -11.48
C THR A 150 -14.39 1.50 -9.98
N VAL A 151 -13.68 2.36 -9.24
CA VAL A 151 -13.57 2.27 -7.77
C VAL A 151 -14.95 2.34 -7.11
N LYS A 152 -15.81 3.27 -7.56
CA LYS A 152 -17.19 3.39 -7.06
C LYS A 152 -18.00 2.12 -7.24
N LYS A 153 -17.89 1.45 -8.40
CA LYS A 153 -18.57 0.15 -8.64
C LYS A 153 -17.97 -0.95 -7.76
N LEU A 154 -16.65 -0.96 -7.58
CA LEU A 154 -15.97 -1.96 -6.74
C LEU A 154 -16.28 -1.78 -5.24
N ALA A 155 -16.68 -0.59 -4.79
CA ALA A 155 -17.12 -0.34 -3.42
C ALA A 155 -18.39 -1.11 -3.02
N GLU A 156 -19.09 -1.73 -3.97
CA GLU A 156 -20.22 -2.63 -3.70
C GLU A 156 -19.77 -3.94 -3.03
N PHE A 157 -18.47 -4.31 -3.14
CA PHE A 157 -17.92 -5.44 -2.40
C PHE A 157 -17.50 -4.99 -0.99
N ASP A 158 -18.05 -5.60 0.03
CA ASP A 158 -17.82 -5.22 1.44
C ASP A 158 -16.35 -5.32 1.85
N ASN A 159 -15.59 -6.21 1.23
CA ASN A 159 -14.17 -6.40 1.52
C ASN A 159 -13.24 -5.48 0.69
N ILE A 160 -13.74 -4.70 -0.26
CA ILE A 160 -12.95 -3.63 -0.89
C ILE A 160 -13.09 -2.38 -0.02
N ILE A 161 -12.05 -2.09 0.76
CA ILE A 161 -12.07 -1.09 1.83
C ILE A 161 -11.40 0.24 1.48
N GLY A 162 -10.75 0.35 0.34
CA GLY A 162 -10.09 1.60 -0.04
C GLY A 162 -9.16 1.48 -1.24
N ILE A 163 -8.42 2.56 -1.45
CA ILE A 163 -7.44 2.68 -2.53
C ILE A 163 -6.18 3.41 -2.09
N LYS A 164 -5.01 2.87 -2.47
CA LYS A 164 -3.73 3.58 -2.48
C LYS A 164 -3.57 4.25 -3.84
N ASP A 165 -3.44 5.57 -3.87
CA ASP A 165 -3.20 6.32 -5.11
C ASP A 165 -1.76 6.80 -5.22
N SER A 166 -1.02 6.20 -6.14
CA SER A 166 0.35 6.56 -6.52
C SER A 166 0.41 7.21 -7.91
N SER A 167 -0.69 7.77 -8.40
CA SER A 167 -0.72 8.46 -9.71
C SER A 167 0.15 9.74 -9.72
N GLY A 168 0.43 10.33 -8.55
CA GLY A 168 1.07 11.64 -8.43
C GLY A 168 0.16 12.80 -8.87
N ASN A 169 -1.07 12.50 -9.27
CA ASN A 169 -2.07 13.50 -9.69
C ASN A 169 -3.08 13.71 -8.55
N PHE A 170 -2.98 14.85 -7.87
CA PHE A 170 -3.85 15.16 -6.73
C PHE A 170 -5.33 15.28 -7.12
N ASP A 171 -5.66 15.74 -8.32
CA ASP A 171 -7.03 15.77 -8.83
C ASP A 171 -7.64 14.34 -8.91
N ASN A 172 -6.82 13.35 -9.27
CA ASN A 172 -7.25 11.95 -9.24
C ASN A 172 -7.54 11.47 -7.81
N THR A 173 -6.66 11.81 -6.86
CA THR A 173 -6.87 11.51 -5.44
C THR A 173 -8.15 12.15 -4.90
N LEU A 174 -8.42 13.43 -5.25
CA LEU A 174 -9.65 14.13 -4.88
C LEU A 174 -10.90 13.44 -5.44
N LYS A 175 -10.87 13.00 -6.70
CA LYS A 175 -11.99 12.26 -7.30
C LYS A 175 -12.34 10.99 -6.52
N TYR A 176 -11.35 10.27 -6.00
CA TYR A 176 -11.62 9.11 -5.13
C TYR A 176 -12.27 9.53 -3.81
N ILE A 177 -11.77 10.58 -3.17
CA ILE A 177 -12.29 11.05 -1.88
C ILE A 177 -13.74 11.57 -2.02
N GLU A 178 -14.00 12.37 -3.05
CA GLU A 178 -15.26 13.11 -3.21
C GLU A 178 -16.39 12.29 -3.86
N ASN A 179 -16.04 11.31 -4.71
CA ASN A 179 -17.03 10.66 -5.58
C ASN A 179 -17.20 9.16 -5.35
N THR A 180 -16.54 8.60 -4.33
CA THR A 180 -16.71 7.20 -3.97
C THR A 180 -17.51 7.05 -2.66
N ASP A 181 -17.70 5.81 -2.21
CA ASP A 181 -18.37 5.51 -0.95
C ASP A 181 -17.56 6.09 0.23
N PRO A 182 -18.17 6.81 1.19
CA PRO A 182 -17.49 7.32 2.38
C PRO A 182 -16.82 6.25 3.25
N ARG A 183 -17.15 4.97 3.06
CA ARG A 183 -16.49 3.83 3.72
C ARG A 183 -15.14 3.51 3.13
N LEU A 184 -14.86 3.98 1.90
CA LEU A 184 -13.60 3.76 1.24
C LEU A 184 -12.50 4.67 1.78
N HIS A 185 -11.42 4.06 2.20
CA HIS A 185 -10.22 4.74 2.67
C HIS A 185 -9.30 5.10 1.49
N VAL A 186 -8.96 6.37 1.35
CA VAL A 186 -8.00 6.83 0.35
C VAL A 186 -6.66 7.11 1.02
N LEU A 187 -5.61 6.44 0.54
CA LEU A 187 -4.25 6.57 1.04
C LEU A 187 -3.33 7.18 -0.02
N ALA A 188 -2.57 8.18 0.38
CA ALA A 188 -1.54 8.76 -0.49
C ALA A 188 -0.45 7.72 -0.76
N GLY A 189 -0.17 7.45 -2.03
CA GLY A 189 0.99 6.65 -2.45
C GLY A 189 2.17 7.51 -2.89
N SER A 190 1.96 8.83 -3.01
CA SER A 190 3.01 9.81 -3.28
C SER A 190 3.37 10.56 -1.99
N ASP A 191 4.63 10.44 -1.56
CA ASP A 191 5.13 11.09 -0.34
C ASP A 191 4.97 12.60 -0.34
N SER A 192 4.97 13.23 -1.52
CA SER A 192 4.76 14.67 -1.66
C SER A 192 3.32 15.12 -1.39
N LEU A 193 2.35 14.20 -1.36
CA LEU A 193 0.92 14.49 -1.27
C LEU A 193 0.30 14.07 0.06
N ILE A 194 1.08 13.57 1.03
CA ILE A 194 0.54 13.02 2.29
C ILE A 194 -0.35 14.03 3.02
N LEU A 195 0.21 15.19 3.36
CA LEU A 195 -0.54 16.22 4.10
C LEU A 195 -1.78 16.71 3.33
N TRP A 196 -1.65 16.85 2.00
CA TRP A 196 -2.75 17.32 1.16
C TRP A 196 -3.88 16.29 1.07
N THR A 197 -3.53 15.00 0.96
CA THR A 197 -4.49 13.90 1.00
C THR A 197 -5.23 13.86 2.35
N LEU A 198 -4.51 14.02 3.46
CA LEU A 198 -5.11 14.09 4.80
C LEU A 198 -6.07 15.28 4.94
N LYS A 199 -5.67 16.48 4.46
CA LYS A 199 -6.52 17.69 4.46
C LYS A 199 -7.79 17.53 3.63
N ALA A 200 -7.73 16.75 2.55
CA ALA A 200 -8.88 16.46 1.71
C ALA A 200 -9.82 15.39 2.30
N GLY A 201 -9.45 14.73 3.39
CA GLY A 201 -10.26 13.67 4.00
C GLY A 201 -9.72 12.26 3.80
N GLY A 202 -8.52 12.09 3.25
CA GLY A 202 -7.85 10.80 3.15
C GLY A 202 -7.44 10.25 4.53
N SER A 203 -7.20 8.94 4.59
CA SER A 203 -6.99 8.21 5.85
C SER A 203 -5.52 8.11 6.28
N GLY A 204 -4.58 8.35 5.37
CA GLY A 204 -3.15 8.18 5.65
C GLY A 204 -2.32 8.09 4.37
N ALA A 205 -1.19 7.39 4.47
CA ALA A 205 -0.27 7.20 3.37
C ALA A 205 0.41 5.84 3.40
N ILE A 206 0.76 5.34 2.22
CA ILE A 206 1.73 4.24 2.05
C ILE A 206 2.99 4.88 1.48
N SER A 207 3.95 5.15 2.37
CA SER A 207 5.10 6.03 2.16
C SER A 207 6.37 5.26 1.82
N GLY A 208 6.91 5.45 0.63
CA GLY A 208 8.23 4.90 0.25
C GLY A 208 9.37 5.52 1.06
N CYS A 209 9.30 6.82 1.33
CA CYS A 209 10.29 7.55 2.12
C CYS A 209 10.36 7.11 3.58
N SER A 210 9.32 6.46 4.12
CA SER A 210 9.34 5.93 5.48
C SER A 210 10.32 4.76 5.69
N ASN A 211 10.84 4.16 4.62
CA ASN A 211 11.95 3.21 4.72
C ASN A 211 13.27 3.88 5.17
N VAL A 212 13.44 5.17 4.93
CA VAL A 212 14.68 5.91 5.21
C VAL A 212 14.48 6.93 6.33
N PHE A 213 13.34 7.58 6.38
CA PHE A 213 12.99 8.63 7.35
C PHE A 213 11.65 8.34 8.03
N PRO A 214 11.51 7.19 8.75
CA PRO A 214 10.22 6.76 9.29
C PRO A 214 9.64 7.80 10.26
N GLU A 215 10.42 8.34 11.20
CA GLU A 215 9.95 9.31 12.20
C GLU A 215 9.46 10.62 11.55
N LEU A 216 10.17 11.09 10.50
CA LEU A 216 9.76 12.28 9.77
C LEU A 216 8.41 12.05 9.08
N MET A 217 8.24 10.90 8.42
CA MET A 217 6.99 10.59 7.72
C MET A 217 5.83 10.41 8.70
N VAL A 218 6.06 9.72 9.81
CA VAL A 218 5.09 9.58 10.91
C VAL A 218 4.69 10.94 11.48
N SER A 219 5.65 11.85 11.66
CA SER A 219 5.37 13.18 12.21
C SER A 219 4.37 13.98 11.38
N ILE A 220 4.34 13.82 10.05
CA ILE A 220 3.36 14.51 9.18
C ILE A 220 1.93 14.12 9.59
N TYR A 221 1.69 12.83 9.79
CA TYR A 221 0.38 12.32 10.18
C TYR A 221 0.02 12.72 11.62
N GLU A 222 0.93 12.51 12.55
CA GLU A 222 0.70 12.78 13.98
C GLU A 222 0.43 14.25 14.26
N LEU A 223 1.19 15.17 13.65
CA LEU A 223 0.98 16.61 13.75
C LEU A 223 -0.36 17.02 13.13
N PHE A 224 -0.69 16.46 11.97
CA PHE A 224 -2.01 16.68 11.36
C PHE A 224 -3.14 16.25 12.30
N LYS A 225 -3.05 15.07 12.91
CA LYS A 225 -4.06 14.53 13.85
C LYS A 225 -4.20 15.39 15.11
N LYS A 226 -3.12 16.03 15.56
CA LYS A 226 -3.13 16.97 16.69
C LYS A 226 -3.70 18.35 16.33
N GLY A 227 -3.96 18.60 15.02
CA GLY A 227 -4.41 19.91 14.53
C GLY A 227 -3.28 20.93 14.33
N ASP A 228 -2.03 20.53 14.49
CA ASP A 228 -0.87 21.38 14.21
C ASP A 228 -0.51 21.34 12.73
N PHE A 229 -1.31 22.03 11.94
CA PHE A 229 -1.16 22.03 10.48
C PHE A 229 0.09 22.76 10.00
N GLU A 230 0.59 23.71 10.76
CA GLU A 230 1.82 24.44 10.42
C GLU A 230 3.04 23.53 10.57
N ALA A 231 3.19 22.88 11.73
CA ALA A 231 4.25 21.92 11.95
C ALA A 231 4.18 20.72 10.99
N ALA A 232 2.97 20.22 10.69
CA ALA A 232 2.78 19.16 9.70
C ALA A 232 3.25 19.57 8.29
N ASN A 233 3.00 20.83 7.90
CA ASN A 233 3.45 21.37 6.62
C ASN A 233 4.98 21.52 6.57
N GLU A 234 5.61 21.96 7.67
CA GLU A 234 7.07 22.02 7.76
C GLU A 234 7.70 20.61 7.70
N ALA A 235 7.10 19.62 8.35
CA ALA A 235 7.53 18.22 8.23
C ALA A 235 7.40 17.71 6.77
N GLN A 236 6.26 18.00 6.11
CA GLN A 236 6.04 17.65 4.69
C GLN A 236 7.06 18.30 3.76
N LYS A 237 7.49 19.55 4.02
CA LYS A 237 8.51 20.24 3.22
C LYS A 237 9.90 19.60 3.35
N LYS A 238 10.26 19.08 4.55
CA LYS A 238 11.58 18.48 4.80
C LYS A 238 11.87 17.26 3.94
N ILE A 239 10.85 16.53 3.45
CA ILE A 239 11.07 15.37 2.58
C ILE A 239 11.37 15.74 1.12
N ARG A 240 11.10 16.99 0.69
CA ARG A 240 11.23 17.41 -0.70
C ARG A 240 12.63 17.23 -1.30
N PRO A 241 13.74 17.58 -0.62
CA PRO A 241 15.08 17.38 -1.18
C PRO A 241 15.36 15.90 -1.49
N PHE A 242 14.96 14.98 -0.60
CA PHE A 242 15.13 13.55 -0.82
C PHE A 242 14.27 13.05 -1.98
N ARG A 243 13.03 13.50 -2.07
CA ARG A 243 12.14 13.17 -3.20
C ARG A 243 12.70 13.61 -4.56
N ASN A 244 13.37 14.75 -4.62
CA ASN A 244 13.97 15.25 -5.86
C ASN A 244 15.16 14.37 -6.32
N VAL A 245 15.81 13.66 -5.41
CA VAL A 245 16.91 12.74 -5.74
C VAL A 245 16.40 11.36 -6.18
N MET A 246 15.21 10.97 -5.71
CA MET A 246 14.61 9.66 -6.02
C MET A 246 13.78 9.62 -7.32
N GLN A 247 13.68 10.71 -8.05
CA GLN A 247 12.90 10.81 -9.31
C GLN A 247 13.75 10.47 -10.54
#